data_37ac077b6c4f03ce2f18e478227edd49
#
_entry.id   37ac077b6c4f03ce2f18e478227edd49
#
_cell.length_a   1.000
_cell.length_b   1.000
_cell.length_c   1.000
_cell.angle_alpha   90.00
_cell.angle_beta   90.00
_cell.angle_gamma   90.00
#
_symmetry.space_group_name_H-M   'P 1'
#
loop_
_entity.id
_entity.type
_entity.pdbx_description
1 polymer ?
#
loop_
_entity_poly.entity_id
_entity_poly.type
_entity_poly.pdbx_seq_one_letter_code
_entity_poly.pdbx_strand_id
1 'polypeptide(L)'
;MVTRKLAVYLALLLLVCGIGKISPAPVPPKKSQKTTAAHPTPKRTDLIDDSLALPPARDLNLSIEGGHKAEALAHFAEGIDFEEDGEMEKALEAYRQVLNVDPGQVELAVRVAALLTRDDDYPSAIDVLKDAVKVHPKAPEPYLELSFIYAKYLKKGDQAIEFANKAIALDPQKIDGYQRLFEIYLTAGDEKRALETLDRAAKMPNDDPTFWARLGRLYGSVILKPDAKPNPEQTARLNDVFEKAAAKGQDNAAVLKEVGDYFASTQQIKEALPFYLRVLELQPDDANVREKLATGFVLTNQRARAVETLEAIIQEHPEKYQSYELLAQLHDDEGRALVRANQTDPANAEFKKAAQNYEQSLLINPNHAGTYLRLAELLLVPLKQSERAVSVLIEGRRRYPDAPEFAYYLAIALRESKKAKDAVIMFEEALNEAQNAEADFLKPRFYVEYGAAAQEAGLYDKAAELFHKAIAMDPANAAEPYNYLGYMWAEQNSHLDEAEDAIKRALQLDPENGAYLDSMAWVEYRQGKYDQALENLKRAIENLPREDAVVFEHLGDVYLKLNRVSQALESWQKAKTLDPSNKDLAAKIEGQKTRVSKTNPTGAKP
;
A
#
# COMPACT_ATOMS: atom_id res chain seq x y z
N MET A 1 16.37 7.37 4.77
CA MET A 1 16.19 6.83 3.40
C MET A 1 15.04 5.82 3.31
N VAL A 2 14.70 5.11 4.38
CA VAL A 2 13.58 4.15 4.47
C VAL A 2 12.20 4.80 4.33
N THR A 3 12.01 6.01 4.84
CA THR A 3 10.75 6.75 4.78
C THR A 3 10.32 7.20 3.38
N ARG A 4 11.27 7.38 2.44
CA ARG A 4 10.94 7.73 1.04
C ARG A 4 10.45 6.55 0.19
N LYS A 5 10.92 5.34 0.46
CA LYS A 5 10.46 4.13 -0.25
C LYS A 5 9.06 3.69 0.19
N LEU A 6 8.69 3.94 1.45
CA LEU A 6 7.37 3.61 1.98
C LEU A 6 6.26 4.48 1.35
N ALA A 7 6.53 5.77 1.14
CA ALA A 7 5.58 6.69 0.50
C ALA A 7 5.27 6.30 -0.97
N VAL A 8 6.24 5.72 -1.69
CA VAL A 8 6.05 5.26 -3.07
C VAL A 8 5.19 3.99 -3.12
N TYR A 9 5.33 3.07 -2.15
CA TYR A 9 4.51 1.85 -2.09
C TYR A 9 3.05 2.11 -1.68
N LEU A 10 2.81 3.05 -0.76
CA LEU A 10 1.44 3.43 -0.39
C LEU A 10 0.75 4.27 -1.49
N ALA A 11 1.48 5.11 -2.22
CA ALA A 11 0.94 5.85 -3.36
C ALA A 11 0.55 4.92 -4.53
N LEU A 12 1.27 3.80 -4.73
CA LEU A 12 0.91 2.75 -5.70
C LEU A 12 -0.35 1.97 -5.30
N LEU A 13 -0.61 1.78 -4.01
CA LEU A 13 -1.85 1.14 -3.52
C LEU A 13 -3.08 2.02 -3.75
N LEU A 14 -2.96 3.34 -3.68
CA LEU A 14 -4.04 4.28 -3.98
C LEU A 14 -4.35 4.39 -5.49
N LEU A 15 -3.36 4.19 -6.36
CA LEU A 15 -3.51 4.21 -7.82
C LEU A 15 -4.14 2.93 -8.40
N VAL A 16 -3.99 1.79 -7.75
CA VAL A 16 -4.52 0.49 -8.23
C VAL A 16 -6.02 0.31 -7.95
N CYS A 17 -6.59 1.05 -7.00
CA CYS A 17 -8.02 0.99 -6.69
C CYS A 17 -8.93 1.86 -7.58
N GLY A 18 -8.39 2.61 -8.54
CA GLY A 18 -9.14 3.65 -9.26
C GLY A 18 -9.53 3.38 -10.72
N ILE A 19 -9.02 2.35 -11.40
CA ILE A 19 -9.40 2.09 -12.80
C ILE A 19 -9.55 0.58 -13.04
N GLY A 20 -10.61 0.00 -12.52
CA GLY A 20 -11.09 -1.32 -12.91
C GLY A 20 -12.08 -1.19 -14.07
N LYS A 21 -11.66 -1.53 -15.29
CA LYS A 21 -12.60 -1.83 -16.38
C LYS A 21 -13.46 -3.00 -15.93
N ILE A 22 -14.73 -2.73 -15.63
CA ILE A 22 -15.74 -3.77 -15.42
C ILE A 22 -16.06 -4.34 -16.81
N SER A 23 -15.44 -5.48 -17.15
CA SER A 23 -15.98 -6.36 -18.18
C SER A 23 -17.06 -7.20 -17.52
N PRO A 24 -18.28 -7.29 -18.09
CA PRO A 24 -19.31 -8.14 -17.52
C PRO A 24 -18.90 -9.60 -17.66
N ALA A 25 -18.92 -10.33 -16.55
CA ALA A 25 -18.74 -11.77 -16.54
C ALA A 25 -19.86 -12.44 -17.33
N PRO A 26 -19.59 -13.54 -18.06
CA PRO A 26 -20.62 -14.27 -18.80
C PRO A 26 -21.58 -14.95 -17.81
N VAL A 27 -22.85 -14.64 -17.97
CA VAL A 27 -23.97 -15.29 -17.26
C VAL A 27 -24.05 -16.75 -17.72
N PRO A 28 -24.04 -17.73 -16.81
CA PRO A 28 -24.25 -19.13 -17.21
C PRO A 28 -25.68 -19.35 -17.67
N PRO A 29 -25.91 -20.22 -18.67
CA PRO A 29 -27.24 -20.45 -19.22
C PRO A 29 -28.16 -21.13 -18.20
N LYS A 30 -29.29 -20.51 -17.89
CA LYS A 30 -30.36 -21.10 -17.09
C LYS A 30 -30.94 -22.32 -17.86
N LYS A 31 -30.81 -23.49 -17.27
CA LYS A 31 -31.51 -24.68 -17.68
C LYS A 31 -33.03 -24.46 -17.53
N SER A 32 -33.76 -24.55 -18.62
CA SER A 32 -35.21 -24.57 -18.63
C SER A 32 -35.73 -25.82 -17.92
N GLN A 33 -36.35 -25.66 -16.76
CA GLN A 33 -37.25 -26.67 -16.24
C GLN A 33 -38.69 -26.26 -16.63
N LYS A 34 -39.27 -27.00 -17.56
CA LYS A 34 -40.72 -27.02 -17.79
C LYS A 34 -41.37 -27.66 -16.57
N THR A 35 -42.13 -26.88 -15.82
CA THR A 35 -43.18 -27.39 -14.96
C THR A 35 -44.45 -26.61 -15.29
N THR A 36 -45.32 -27.31 -16.00
CA THR A 36 -46.71 -26.96 -16.17
C THR A 36 -47.43 -27.03 -14.81
N ALA A 37 -47.80 -25.87 -14.28
CA ALA A 37 -48.85 -25.76 -13.27
C ALA A 37 -49.74 -24.60 -13.71
N ALA A 38 -50.91 -24.97 -14.21
CA ALA A 38 -51.98 -24.04 -14.50
C ALA A 38 -52.46 -23.43 -13.19
N HIS A 39 -52.22 -22.14 -13.00
CA HIS A 39 -52.92 -21.34 -12.00
C HIS A 39 -54.26 -20.90 -12.59
N PRO A 40 -55.37 -21.07 -11.88
CA PRO A 40 -56.66 -20.60 -12.35
C PRO A 40 -56.63 -19.07 -12.42
N THR A 41 -56.94 -18.53 -13.60
CA THR A 41 -57.28 -17.12 -13.78
C THR A 41 -58.36 -16.71 -12.80
N PRO A 42 -58.20 -15.66 -12.00
CA PRO A 42 -59.31 -15.12 -11.24
C PRO A 42 -60.31 -14.58 -12.25
N LYS A 43 -61.53 -15.12 -12.20
CA LYS A 43 -62.66 -14.54 -12.90
C LYS A 43 -62.78 -13.07 -12.46
N ARG A 44 -62.56 -12.16 -13.38
CA ARG A 44 -62.87 -10.74 -13.25
C ARG A 44 -64.38 -10.66 -13.04
N THR A 45 -64.78 -10.51 -11.79
CA THR A 45 -66.14 -10.10 -11.48
C THR A 45 -66.25 -8.65 -11.89
N ASP A 46 -66.96 -8.39 -12.97
CA ASP A 46 -67.37 -7.08 -13.41
C ASP A 46 -68.23 -6.43 -12.31
N LEU A 47 -67.60 -5.72 -11.42
CA LEU A 47 -68.22 -4.69 -10.63
C LEU A 47 -67.96 -3.35 -11.33
N ILE A 48 -68.50 -3.24 -12.56
CA ILE A 48 -68.75 -1.94 -13.13
C ILE A 48 -70.03 -1.46 -12.44
N ASP A 49 -69.89 -0.53 -11.51
CA ASP A 49 -71.00 0.24 -10.99
C ASP A 49 -71.47 1.17 -12.10
N ASP A 50 -72.47 0.70 -12.89
CA ASP A 50 -73.09 1.46 -13.97
C ASP A 50 -73.76 2.76 -13.48
N SER A 51 -73.82 2.99 -12.17
CA SER A 51 -74.41 4.21 -11.58
C SER A 51 -73.49 5.43 -11.73
N LEU A 52 -72.20 5.25 -12.05
CA LEU A 52 -71.21 6.33 -12.29
C LEU A 52 -70.87 6.54 -13.79
N ALA A 53 -71.49 5.83 -14.70
CA ALA A 53 -71.38 6.12 -16.12
C ALA A 53 -72.08 7.43 -16.44
N LEU A 54 -71.34 8.54 -16.27
CA LEU A 54 -71.75 9.83 -16.84
C LEU A 54 -71.86 9.63 -18.36
N PRO A 55 -72.98 10.04 -19.00
CA PRO A 55 -73.05 10.02 -20.45
C PRO A 55 -71.87 10.87 -21.00
N PRO A 56 -71.17 10.40 -22.05
CA PRO A 56 -70.07 11.17 -22.61
C PRO A 56 -70.55 12.58 -22.91
N ALA A 57 -69.85 13.57 -22.38
CA ALA A 57 -70.12 14.96 -22.63
C ALA A 57 -70.15 15.17 -24.15
N ARG A 58 -71.28 15.60 -24.70
CA ARG A 58 -71.52 15.74 -26.16
C ARG A 58 -70.62 16.81 -26.83
N ASP A 59 -69.78 17.52 -26.08
CA ASP A 59 -68.87 18.56 -26.57
C ASP A 59 -67.43 18.36 -26.01
N LEU A 60 -66.81 17.22 -26.23
CA LEU A 60 -65.37 17.14 -26.31
C LEU A 60 -64.93 17.65 -27.70
N ASN A 61 -65.17 18.93 -27.97
CA ASN A 61 -64.39 19.66 -28.94
C ASN A 61 -62.99 19.85 -28.39
N LEU A 62 -62.19 18.77 -28.48
CA LEU A 62 -60.76 18.95 -28.43
C LEU A 62 -60.40 19.96 -29.52
N SER A 63 -59.94 21.16 -29.13
CA SER A 63 -59.35 22.06 -30.09
C SER A 63 -58.32 21.27 -30.92
N ILE A 64 -58.13 21.62 -32.18
CA ILE A 64 -57.16 20.97 -33.08
C ILE A 64 -55.84 20.80 -32.37
N GLU A 65 -55.44 21.78 -31.57
CA GLU A 65 -54.24 21.77 -30.70
C GLU A 65 -54.31 20.66 -29.62
N GLY A 66 -55.47 20.46 -28.99
CA GLY A 66 -55.66 19.39 -28.02
C GLY A 66 -55.61 17.98 -28.64
N GLY A 67 -56.10 17.85 -29.89
CA GLY A 67 -56.00 16.62 -30.70
C GLY A 67 -54.53 16.25 -30.97
N HIS A 68 -53.74 17.22 -31.44
CA HIS A 68 -52.31 17.02 -31.71
C HIS A 68 -51.53 16.66 -30.46
N LYS A 69 -51.84 17.27 -29.30
CA LYS A 69 -51.21 16.91 -28.03
C LYS A 69 -51.53 15.50 -27.59
N ALA A 70 -52.80 15.07 -27.76
CA ALA A 70 -53.21 13.72 -27.43
C ALA A 70 -52.50 12.68 -28.32
N GLU A 71 -52.40 12.93 -29.62
CA GLU A 71 -51.68 12.12 -30.60
C GLU A 71 -50.16 12.02 -30.25
N ALA A 72 -49.54 13.16 -29.98
CA ALA A 72 -48.13 13.19 -29.55
C ALA A 72 -47.90 12.38 -28.26
N LEU A 73 -48.80 12.49 -27.28
CA LEU A 73 -48.68 11.69 -26.02
C LEU A 73 -48.89 10.19 -26.28
N ALA A 74 -49.79 9.79 -27.19
CA ALA A 74 -49.99 8.40 -27.55
C ALA A 74 -48.74 7.81 -28.20
N HIS A 75 -48.16 8.51 -29.18
CA HIS A 75 -46.90 8.06 -29.80
C HIS A 75 -45.73 8.09 -28.85
N PHE A 76 -45.69 9.01 -27.88
CA PHE A 76 -44.64 9.04 -26.86
C PHE A 76 -44.73 7.80 -25.96
N ALA A 77 -45.94 7.42 -25.53
CA ALA A 77 -46.16 6.21 -24.73
C ALA A 77 -45.80 4.93 -25.53
N GLU A 78 -46.22 4.84 -26.80
CA GLU A 78 -45.80 3.75 -27.67
C GLU A 78 -44.27 3.67 -27.81
N GLY A 79 -43.59 4.81 -27.93
CA GLY A 79 -42.15 4.87 -28.03
C GLY A 79 -41.45 4.36 -26.76
N ILE A 80 -41.97 4.67 -25.58
CA ILE A 80 -41.47 4.14 -24.31
C ILE A 80 -41.68 2.62 -24.25
N ASP A 81 -42.88 2.10 -24.56
CA ASP A 81 -43.18 0.68 -24.54
C ASP A 81 -42.26 -0.13 -25.46
N PHE A 82 -42.05 0.36 -26.70
CA PHE A 82 -41.12 -0.27 -27.64
C PHE A 82 -39.67 -0.20 -27.16
N GLU A 83 -39.24 0.87 -26.47
CA GLU A 83 -37.89 0.97 -25.93
C GLU A 83 -37.68 -0.01 -24.76
N GLU A 84 -38.67 -0.17 -23.87
CA GLU A 84 -38.65 -1.17 -22.78
C GLU A 84 -38.61 -2.62 -23.32
N ASP A 85 -39.30 -2.87 -24.41
CA ASP A 85 -39.30 -4.17 -25.11
C ASP A 85 -38.03 -4.42 -25.95
N GLY A 86 -37.15 -3.39 -26.06
CA GLY A 86 -35.91 -3.46 -26.85
C GLY A 86 -36.13 -3.30 -28.37
N GLU A 87 -37.34 -2.92 -28.81
CA GLU A 87 -37.71 -2.70 -30.20
C GLU A 87 -37.33 -1.28 -30.64
N MET A 88 -36.05 -0.96 -30.67
CA MET A 88 -35.53 0.39 -30.85
C MET A 88 -35.95 1.06 -32.15
N GLU A 89 -36.05 0.34 -33.27
CA GLU A 89 -36.51 0.87 -34.56
C GLU A 89 -37.94 1.39 -34.47
N LYS A 90 -38.84 0.64 -33.80
CA LYS A 90 -40.22 1.06 -33.59
C LYS A 90 -40.30 2.23 -32.59
N ALA A 91 -39.51 2.20 -31.52
CA ALA A 91 -39.42 3.31 -30.59
C ALA A 91 -39.02 4.60 -31.30
N LEU A 92 -38.00 4.53 -32.16
CA LEU A 92 -37.52 5.66 -32.93
C LEU A 92 -38.58 6.21 -33.87
N GLU A 93 -39.34 5.34 -34.55
CA GLU A 93 -40.42 5.75 -35.43
C GLU A 93 -41.56 6.43 -34.63
N ALA A 94 -41.95 5.88 -33.49
CA ALA A 94 -42.97 6.50 -32.64
C ALA A 94 -42.50 7.87 -32.10
N TYR A 95 -41.26 8.01 -31.67
CA TYR A 95 -40.71 9.27 -31.23
C TYR A 95 -40.60 10.31 -32.36
N ARG A 96 -40.33 9.87 -33.61
CA ARG A 96 -40.36 10.77 -34.77
C ARG A 96 -41.78 11.32 -35.06
N GLN A 97 -42.81 10.47 -34.85
CA GLN A 97 -44.21 10.93 -34.98
C GLN A 97 -44.52 12.04 -33.96
N VAL A 98 -44.03 11.89 -32.72
CA VAL A 98 -44.16 12.94 -31.71
C VAL A 98 -43.52 14.27 -32.20
N LEU A 99 -42.27 14.19 -32.71
CA LEU A 99 -41.52 15.35 -33.16
C LEU A 99 -42.09 15.99 -34.45
N ASN A 100 -42.77 15.20 -35.29
CA ASN A 100 -43.50 15.71 -36.46
C ASN A 100 -44.68 16.59 -36.04
N VAL A 101 -45.36 16.22 -34.94
CA VAL A 101 -46.48 16.99 -34.38
C VAL A 101 -46.00 18.15 -33.53
N ASP A 102 -44.97 17.95 -32.71
CA ASP A 102 -44.40 18.97 -31.84
C ASP A 102 -42.87 18.92 -31.88
N PRO A 103 -42.25 19.57 -32.87
CA PRO A 103 -40.79 19.61 -32.97
C PRO A 103 -40.11 20.42 -31.83
N GLY A 104 -40.89 21.04 -30.97
CA GLY A 104 -40.43 21.79 -29.81
C GLY A 104 -40.11 20.93 -28.58
N GLN A 105 -40.30 19.62 -28.63
CA GLN A 105 -39.95 18.73 -27.54
C GLN A 105 -38.42 18.50 -27.48
N VAL A 106 -37.70 19.47 -26.87
CA VAL A 106 -36.23 19.53 -26.89
C VAL A 106 -35.58 18.25 -26.33
N GLU A 107 -36.08 17.78 -25.20
CA GLU A 107 -35.53 16.56 -24.56
C GLU A 107 -35.70 15.32 -25.44
N LEU A 108 -36.87 15.20 -26.09
CA LEU A 108 -37.13 14.09 -27.00
C LEU A 108 -36.29 14.24 -28.29
N ALA A 109 -36.14 15.44 -28.83
CA ALA A 109 -35.27 15.68 -29.98
C ALA A 109 -33.82 15.28 -29.73
N VAL A 110 -33.27 15.60 -28.54
CA VAL A 110 -31.94 15.19 -28.11
C VAL A 110 -31.84 13.66 -27.98
N ARG A 111 -32.87 13.03 -27.40
CA ARG A 111 -32.92 11.55 -27.27
C ARG A 111 -32.96 10.87 -28.64
N VAL A 112 -33.83 11.31 -29.53
CA VAL A 112 -33.93 10.80 -30.91
C VAL A 112 -32.63 11.00 -31.68
N ALA A 113 -32.01 12.14 -31.55
CA ALA A 113 -30.71 12.40 -32.18
C ALA A 113 -29.62 11.50 -31.66
N ALA A 114 -29.62 11.18 -30.34
CA ALA A 114 -28.67 10.25 -29.75
C ALA A 114 -28.88 8.82 -30.27
N LEU A 115 -30.13 8.36 -30.42
CA LEU A 115 -30.46 7.07 -31.02
C LEU A 115 -30.02 6.98 -32.48
N LEU A 116 -30.34 7.99 -33.28
CA LEU A 116 -29.92 8.09 -34.69
C LEU A 116 -28.38 8.12 -34.83
N THR A 117 -27.72 8.84 -33.94
CA THR A 117 -26.25 8.89 -33.90
C THR A 117 -25.62 7.53 -33.60
N ARG A 118 -26.25 6.73 -32.72
CA ARG A 118 -25.83 5.37 -32.41
C ARG A 118 -25.98 4.42 -33.61
N ASP A 119 -27.01 4.66 -34.44
CA ASP A 119 -27.30 3.88 -35.65
C ASP A 119 -26.57 4.47 -36.89
N ASP A 120 -25.59 5.38 -36.69
CA ASP A 120 -24.77 6.05 -37.71
C ASP A 120 -25.56 6.96 -38.68
N ASP A 121 -26.86 7.26 -38.40
CA ASP A 121 -27.68 8.19 -39.19
C ASP A 121 -27.48 9.64 -38.71
N TYR A 122 -26.26 10.15 -38.91
CA TYR A 122 -25.91 11.52 -38.55
C TYR A 122 -26.72 12.60 -39.26
N PRO A 123 -27.08 12.47 -40.57
CA PRO A 123 -27.90 13.45 -41.25
C PRO A 123 -29.26 13.66 -40.55
N SER A 124 -30.00 12.57 -40.29
CA SER A 124 -31.31 12.66 -39.64
C SER A 124 -31.19 13.18 -38.20
N ALA A 125 -30.14 12.78 -37.45
CA ALA A 125 -29.87 13.32 -36.11
C ALA A 125 -29.68 14.85 -36.14
N ILE A 126 -28.94 15.37 -37.12
CA ILE A 126 -28.69 16.81 -37.30
C ILE A 126 -29.98 17.55 -37.66
N ASP A 127 -30.80 16.98 -38.54
CA ASP A 127 -32.06 17.62 -38.97
C ASP A 127 -33.05 17.73 -37.81
N VAL A 128 -33.22 16.66 -37.01
CA VAL A 128 -34.06 16.68 -35.79
C VAL A 128 -33.57 17.78 -34.81
N LEU A 129 -32.27 17.85 -34.55
CA LEU A 129 -31.72 18.85 -33.64
C LEU A 129 -31.87 20.28 -34.18
N LYS A 130 -31.71 20.50 -35.51
CA LYS A 130 -31.92 21.81 -36.14
C LYS A 130 -33.38 22.25 -36.11
N ASP A 131 -34.31 21.30 -36.23
CA ASP A 131 -35.73 21.63 -36.11
C ASP A 131 -36.09 22.02 -34.68
N ALA A 132 -35.55 21.30 -33.67
CA ALA A 132 -35.68 21.70 -32.27
C ALA A 132 -35.10 23.12 -32.01
N VAL A 133 -33.94 23.44 -32.59
CA VAL A 133 -33.32 24.78 -32.49
C VAL A 133 -34.18 25.86 -33.15
N LYS A 134 -34.86 25.60 -34.26
CA LYS A 134 -35.75 26.57 -34.90
C LYS A 134 -36.91 26.96 -34.00
N VAL A 135 -37.47 25.99 -33.27
CA VAL A 135 -38.59 26.21 -32.34
C VAL A 135 -38.11 26.82 -31.03
N HIS A 136 -37.04 26.28 -30.49
CA HIS A 136 -36.46 26.68 -29.20
C HIS A 136 -35.01 27.16 -29.35
N PRO A 137 -34.74 28.32 -29.94
CA PRO A 137 -33.38 28.80 -30.21
C PRO A 137 -32.58 29.15 -28.94
N LYS A 138 -33.23 29.16 -27.77
CA LYS A 138 -32.61 29.41 -26.47
C LYS A 138 -32.31 28.14 -25.66
N ALA A 139 -32.65 26.96 -26.15
CA ALA A 139 -32.31 25.70 -25.50
C ALA A 139 -30.85 25.36 -25.82
N PRO A 140 -29.98 25.14 -24.81
CA PRO A 140 -28.57 24.84 -25.04
C PRO A 140 -28.33 23.40 -25.47
N GLU A 141 -29.19 22.44 -25.06
CA GLU A 141 -29.01 21.00 -25.23
C GLU A 141 -28.86 20.58 -26.71
N PRO A 142 -29.72 21.03 -27.67
CA PRO A 142 -29.55 20.68 -29.08
C PRO A 142 -28.22 21.16 -29.67
N TYR A 143 -27.73 22.33 -29.22
CA TYR A 143 -26.44 22.83 -29.66
C TYR A 143 -25.28 21.99 -29.14
N LEU A 144 -25.38 21.45 -27.92
CA LEU A 144 -24.38 20.54 -27.35
C LEU A 144 -24.29 19.26 -28.16
N GLU A 145 -25.44 18.67 -28.55
CA GLU A 145 -25.47 17.44 -29.34
C GLU A 145 -25.01 17.72 -30.80
N LEU A 146 -25.40 18.82 -31.41
CA LEU A 146 -24.85 19.24 -32.71
C LEU A 146 -23.31 19.35 -32.63
N SER A 147 -22.80 20.04 -31.61
CA SER A 147 -21.37 20.17 -31.41
C SER A 147 -20.68 18.79 -31.30
N PHE A 148 -21.28 17.84 -30.56
CA PHE A 148 -20.77 16.51 -30.41
C PHE A 148 -20.70 15.74 -31.74
N ILE A 149 -21.82 15.74 -32.52
CA ILE A 149 -21.89 15.02 -33.79
C ILE A 149 -20.85 15.60 -34.77
N TYR A 150 -20.77 16.95 -34.87
CA TYR A 150 -19.85 17.63 -35.77
C TYR A 150 -18.38 17.37 -35.40
N ALA A 151 -18.05 17.36 -34.10
CA ALA A 151 -16.68 17.08 -33.63
C ALA A 151 -16.27 15.63 -33.83
N LYS A 152 -17.10 14.73 -33.31
CA LYS A 152 -16.70 13.29 -33.17
C LYS A 152 -16.85 12.53 -34.49
N TYR A 153 -17.97 12.70 -35.18
CA TYR A 153 -18.32 11.86 -36.32
C TYR A 153 -18.01 12.55 -37.66
N LEU A 154 -18.38 13.83 -37.81
CA LEU A 154 -18.17 14.55 -39.07
C LEU A 154 -16.77 15.17 -39.20
N LYS A 155 -15.98 15.23 -38.11
CA LYS A 155 -14.64 15.84 -38.07
C LYS A 155 -14.62 17.31 -38.54
N LYS A 156 -15.72 18.04 -38.32
CA LYS A 156 -15.88 19.45 -38.69
C LYS A 156 -15.69 20.34 -37.46
N GLY A 157 -14.42 20.53 -37.05
CA GLY A 157 -14.05 21.21 -35.81
C GLY A 157 -14.61 22.64 -35.69
N ASP A 158 -14.55 23.44 -36.74
CA ASP A 158 -15.01 24.85 -36.69
C ASP A 158 -16.51 24.95 -36.38
N GLN A 159 -17.33 24.12 -37.01
CA GLN A 159 -18.77 24.08 -36.76
C GLN A 159 -19.08 23.54 -35.36
N ALA A 160 -18.33 22.54 -34.90
CA ALA A 160 -18.45 22.02 -33.54
C ALA A 160 -18.14 23.10 -32.48
N ILE A 161 -17.07 23.91 -32.70
CA ILE A 161 -16.70 25.04 -31.84
C ILE A 161 -17.81 26.10 -31.84
N GLU A 162 -18.39 26.42 -33.00
CA GLU A 162 -19.49 27.38 -33.10
C GLU A 162 -20.69 26.96 -32.25
N PHE A 163 -21.13 25.68 -32.37
CA PHE A 163 -22.25 25.16 -31.60
C PHE A 163 -21.93 25.09 -30.10
N ALA A 164 -20.73 24.66 -29.69
CA ALA A 164 -20.34 24.67 -28.29
C ALA A 164 -20.35 26.08 -27.69
N ASN A 165 -19.82 27.09 -28.41
CA ASN A 165 -19.85 28.47 -27.95
C ASN A 165 -21.28 29.02 -27.88
N LYS A 166 -22.17 28.58 -28.77
CA LYS A 166 -23.59 28.97 -28.71
C LYS A 166 -24.25 28.40 -27.45
N ALA A 167 -24.01 27.13 -27.12
CA ALA A 167 -24.49 26.53 -25.89
C ALA A 167 -23.98 27.26 -24.65
N ILE A 168 -22.68 27.60 -24.59
CA ILE A 168 -22.09 28.37 -23.50
C ILE A 168 -22.76 29.76 -23.37
N ALA A 169 -23.04 30.43 -24.49
CA ALA A 169 -23.69 31.76 -24.47
C ALA A 169 -25.13 31.69 -23.96
N LEU A 170 -25.82 30.57 -24.17
CA LEU A 170 -27.19 30.33 -23.71
C LEU A 170 -27.28 29.96 -22.25
N ASP A 171 -26.35 29.13 -21.78
CA ASP A 171 -26.27 28.73 -20.37
C ASP A 171 -24.81 28.75 -19.88
N PRO A 172 -24.28 29.92 -19.51
CA PRO A 172 -22.89 30.08 -19.11
C PRO A 172 -22.60 29.50 -17.70
N GLN A 173 -23.61 29.13 -16.94
CA GLN A 173 -23.44 28.52 -15.62
C GLN A 173 -23.36 26.98 -15.64
N LYS A 174 -23.69 26.35 -16.77
CA LYS A 174 -23.52 24.90 -16.93
C LYS A 174 -22.15 24.55 -17.50
N ILE A 175 -21.53 23.56 -16.91
CA ILE A 175 -20.17 23.09 -17.29
C ILE A 175 -20.16 22.41 -18.67
N ASP A 176 -21.31 21.87 -19.12
CA ASP A 176 -21.39 20.99 -20.29
C ASP A 176 -20.89 21.67 -21.58
N GLY A 177 -21.21 22.95 -21.81
CA GLY A 177 -20.71 23.69 -22.94
C GLY A 177 -19.20 23.88 -22.92
N TYR A 178 -18.64 24.21 -21.77
CA TYR A 178 -17.20 24.36 -21.61
C TYR A 178 -16.49 23.02 -21.74
N GLN A 179 -17.03 21.94 -21.16
CA GLN A 179 -16.50 20.61 -21.33
C GLN A 179 -16.46 20.19 -22.79
N ARG A 180 -17.55 20.44 -23.56
CA ARG A 180 -17.59 20.11 -24.98
C ARG A 180 -16.52 20.89 -25.77
N LEU A 181 -16.37 22.18 -25.53
CA LEU A 181 -15.37 23.00 -26.20
C LEU A 181 -13.94 22.57 -25.81
N PHE A 182 -13.72 22.25 -24.56
CA PHE A 182 -12.46 21.69 -24.05
C PHE A 182 -12.09 20.38 -24.76
N GLU A 183 -13.02 19.43 -24.87
CA GLU A 183 -12.83 18.15 -25.54
C GLU A 183 -12.47 18.32 -27.03
N ILE A 184 -13.10 19.27 -27.70
CA ILE A 184 -12.81 19.60 -29.11
C ILE A 184 -11.37 20.08 -29.26
N TYR A 185 -10.93 21.05 -28.44
CA TYR A 185 -9.56 21.56 -28.50
C TYR A 185 -8.53 20.49 -28.11
N LEU A 186 -8.83 19.68 -27.09
CA LEU A 186 -7.93 18.63 -26.67
C LEU A 186 -7.76 17.55 -27.76
N THR A 187 -8.86 17.17 -28.43
CA THR A 187 -8.81 16.23 -29.56
C THR A 187 -8.03 16.79 -30.76
N ALA A 188 -8.06 18.12 -30.95
CA ALA A 188 -7.27 18.82 -31.97
C ALA A 188 -5.79 19.00 -31.58
N GLY A 189 -5.36 18.56 -30.37
CA GLY A 189 -4.00 18.75 -29.85
C GLY A 189 -3.70 20.16 -29.35
N ASP A 190 -4.71 21.02 -29.20
CA ASP A 190 -4.56 22.40 -28.72
C ASP A 190 -4.83 22.50 -27.21
N GLU A 191 -3.88 21.96 -26.41
CA GLU A 191 -3.97 22.03 -24.94
C GLU A 191 -4.10 23.49 -24.44
N LYS A 192 -3.53 24.47 -25.15
CA LYS A 192 -3.59 25.88 -24.74
C LYS A 192 -5.02 26.39 -24.77
N ARG A 193 -5.71 26.26 -25.92
CA ARG A 193 -7.11 26.70 -26.03
C ARG A 193 -8.06 25.85 -25.18
N ALA A 194 -7.74 24.57 -24.96
CA ALA A 194 -8.47 23.76 -24.02
C ALA A 194 -8.41 24.33 -22.59
N LEU A 195 -7.24 24.68 -22.09
CA LEU A 195 -7.07 25.31 -20.77
C LEU A 195 -7.69 26.71 -20.70
N GLU A 196 -7.54 27.55 -21.74
CA GLU A 196 -8.20 28.87 -21.85
C GLU A 196 -9.73 28.74 -21.73
N THR A 197 -10.31 27.67 -22.26
CA THR A 197 -11.75 27.38 -22.14
C THR A 197 -12.14 27.13 -20.67
N LEU A 198 -11.35 26.35 -19.93
CA LEU A 198 -11.59 26.09 -18.52
C LEU A 198 -11.36 27.36 -17.68
N ASP A 199 -10.38 28.19 -18.03
CA ASP A 199 -10.15 29.51 -17.40
C ASP A 199 -11.34 30.46 -17.57
N ARG A 200 -12.05 30.37 -18.69
CA ARG A 200 -13.32 31.11 -18.89
C ARG A 200 -14.40 30.58 -17.93
N ALA A 201 -14.54 29.26 -17.82
CA ALA A 201 -15.49 28.66 -16.89
C ALA A 201 -15.18 29.03 -15.44
N ALA A 202 -13.90 29.00 -15.03
CA ALA A 202 -13.46 29.35 -13.68
C ALA A 202 -13.76 30.81 -13.25
N LYS A 203 -13.97 31.72 -14.22
CA LYS A 203 -14.33 33.12 -13.96
C LYS A 203 -15.84 33.33 -13.82
N MET A 204 -16.65 32.31 -14.11
CA MET A 204 -18.10 32.44 -13.98
C MET A 204 -18.53 32.31 -12.51
N PRO A 205 -19.40 33.19 -12.03
CA PRO A 205 -20.00 33.00 -10.72
C PRO A 205 -20.91 31.77 -10.76
N ASN A 206 -20.65 30.80 -9.87
CA ASN A 206 -21.43 29.57 -9.80
C ASN A 206 -21.57 29.09 -8.35
N ASP A 207 -22.77 28.76 -7.95
CA ASP A 207 -23.05 28.23 -6.61
C ASP A 207 -23.22 26.70 -6.58
N ASP A 208 -23.23 26.05 -7.76
CA ASP A 208 -23.28 24.59 -7.86
C ASP A 208 -21.91 23.96 -7.55
N PRO A 209 -21.76 23.20 -6.46
CA PRO A 209 -20.50 22.55 -6.13
C PRO A 209 -20.08 21.52 -7.19
N THR A 210 -21.05 20.92 -7.90
CA THR A 210 -20.75 19.91 -8.92
C THR A 210 -20.12 20.54 -10.16
N PHE A 211 -20.45 21.79 -10.46
CA PHE A 211 -19.78 22.57 -11.50
C PHE A 211 -18.28 22.68 -11.21
N TRP A 212 -17.92 23.09 -10.00
CA TRP A 212 -16.53 23.26 -9.60
C TRP A 212 -15.76 21.93 -9.55
N ALA A 213 -16.37 20.88 -9.03
CA ALA A 213 -15.76 19.54 -9.00
C ALA A 213 -15.49 19.02 -10.42
N ARG A 214 -16.46 19.12 -11.33
CA ARG A 214 -16.27 18.76 -12.76
C ARG A 214 -15.19 19.60 -13.42
N LEU A 215 -15.16 20.91 -13.16
CA LEU A 215 -14.12 21.80 -13.67
C LEU A 215 -12.72 21.37 -13.17
N GLY A 216 -12.60 21.01 -11.90
CA GLY A 216 -11.36 20.48 -11.34
C GLY A 216 -10.90 19.19 -12.03
N ARG A 217 -11.81 18.24 -12.29
CA ARG A 217 -11.50 17.01 -13.06
C ARG A 217 -11.01 17.31 -14.47
N LEU A 218 -11.64 18.27 -15.16
CA LEU A 218 -11.22 18.64 -16.52
C LEU A 218 -9.81 19.25 -16.51
N TYR A 219 -9.50 20.14 -15.58
CA TYR A 219 -8.13 20.64 -15.39
C TYR A 219 -7.16 19.51 -15.06
N GLY A 220 -7.55 18.63 -14.12
CA GLY A 220 -6.73 17.49 -13.69
C GLY A 220 -6.36 16.57 -14.84
N SER A 221 -7.27 16.32 -15.79
CA SER A 221 -7.03 15.45 -16.96
C SER A 221 -5.88 15.93 -17.86
N VAL A 222 -5.55 17.20 -17.84
CA VAL A 222 -4.46 17.80 -18.63
C VAL A 222 -3.22 18.06 -17.77
N ILE A 223 -3.42 18.49 -16.52
CA ILE A 223 -2.34 18.96 -15.64
C ILE A 223 -1.67 17.79 -14.93
N LEU A 224 -2.45 16.79 -14.45
CA LEU A 224 -1.95 15.66 -13.69
C LEU A 224 -1.52 14.53 -14.63
N LYS A 225 -0.34 14.64 -15.22
CA LYS A 225 0.24 13.60 -16.10
C LYS A 225 1.07 12.61 -15.24
N PRO A 226 1.06 11.30 -15.55
CA PRO A 226 1.80 10.30 -14.75
C PRO A 226 3.31 10.60 -14.63
N ASP A 227 3.91 11.14 -15.70
CA ASP A 227 5.36 11.33 -15.82
C ASP A 227 5.82 12.77 -15.55
N ALA A 228 4.93 13.67 -15.17
CA ALA A 228 5.24 15.08 -14.94
C ALA A 228 4.56 15.62 -13.68
N LYS A 229 5.33 16.24 -12.80
CA LYS A 229 4.75 16.98 -11.68
C LYS A 229 4.19 18.31 -12.17
N PRO A 230 2.98 18.71 -11.74
CA PRO A 230 2.46 20.02 -12.03
C PRO A 230 3.37 21.12 -11.44
N ASN A 231 3.49 22.22 -12.16
CA ASN A 231 4.21 23.38 -11.63
C ASN A 231 3.36 24.10 -10.55
N PRO A 232 3.96 25.03 -9.76
CA PRO A 232 3.25 25.71 -8.68
C PRO A 232 1.98 26.46 -9.12
N GLU A 233 1.97 27.06 -10.32
CA GLU A 233 0.80 27.76 -10.87
C GLU A 233 -0.34 26.78 -11.20
N GLN A 234 -0.01 25.67 -11.83
CA GLN A 234 -0.96 24.59 -12.13
C GLN A 234 -1.55 23.99 -10.86
N THR A 235 -0.72 23.77 -9.84
CA THR A 235 -1.18 23.27 -8.53
C THR A 235 -2.10 24.27 -7.87
N ALA A 236 -1.74 25.56 -7.85
CA ALA A 236 -2.58 26.60 -7.26
C ALA A 236 -3.94 26.72 -7.97
N ARG A 237 -3.96 26.59 -9.29
CA ARG A 237 -5.19 26.61 -10.09
C ARG A 237 -6.12 25.44 -9.76
N LEU A 238 -5.57 24.24 -9.63
CA LEU A 238 -6.34 23.05 -9.23
C LEU A 238 -6.87 23.19 -7.81
N ASN A 239 -6.02 23.62 -6.86
CA ASN A 239 -6.43 23.84 -5.48
C ASN A 239 -7.59 24.84 -5.38
N ASP A 240 -7.49 26.01 -6.04
CA ASP A 240 -8.54 27.04 -6.05
C ASP A 240 -9.90 26.48 -6.51
N VAL A 241 -9.90 25.67 -7.56
CA VAL A 241 -11.13 25.08 -8.11
C VAL A 241 -11.75 24.06 -7.16
N PHE A 242 -10.93 23.15 -6.59
CA PHE A 242 -11.42 22.15 -5.64
C PHE A 242 -11.81 22.77 -4.28
N GLU A 243 -11.12 23.80 -3.83
CA GLU A 243 -11.52 24.58 -2.64
C GLU A 243 -12.87 25.28 -2.84
N LYS A 244 -13.14 25.84 -4.03
CA LYS A 244 -14.45 26.38 -4.39
C LYS A 244 -15.53 25.30 -4.40
N ALA A 245 -15.23 24.10 -4.94
CA ALA A 245 -16.15 22.98 -4.89
C ALA A 245 -16.50 22.61 -3.45
N ALA A 246 -15.51 22.51 -2.56
CA ALA A 246 -15.73 22.22 -1.15
C ALA A 246 -16.50 23.33 -0.43
N ALA A 247 -16.15 24.59 -0.66
CA ALA A 247 -16.80 25.74 -0.03
C ALA A 247 -18.30 25.84 -0.37
N LYS A 248 -18.69 25.48 -1.60
CA LYS A 248 -20.08 25.46 -2.06
C LYS A 248 -20.80 24.14 -1.69
N GLY A 249 -20.05 23.07 -1.53
CA GLY A 249 -20.57 21.70 -1.31
C GLY A 249 -20.40 21.18 0.11
N GLN A 250 -20.49 22.03 1.15
CA GLN A 250 -20.25 21.64 2.55
C GLN A 250 -21.15 20.51 3.06
N ASP A 251 -22.32 20.31 2.47
CA ASP A 251 -23.28 19.27 2.79
C ASP A 251 -23.42 18.23 1.66
N ASN A 252 -22.51 18.25 0.69
CA ASN A 252 -22.47 17.29 -0.42
C ASN A 252 -21.30 16.32 -0.26
N ALA A 253 -21.59 15.15 0.35
CA ALA A 253 -20.58 14.14 0.62
C ALA A 253 -19.82 13.68 -0.63
N ALA A 254 -20.50 13.58 -1.79
CA ALA A 254 -19.86 13.15 -3.04
C ALA A 254 -18.81 14.16 -3.53
N VAL A 255 -19.13 15.46 -3.47
CA VAL A 255 -18.18 16.53 -3.84
C VAL A 255 -17.02 16.59 -2.84
N LEU A 256 -17.30 16.53 -1.53
CA LEU A 256 -16.25 16.56 -0.51
C LEU A 256 -15.31 15.37 -0.62
N LYS A 257 -15.85 14.18 -0.93
CA LYS A 257 -15.04 12.98 -1.19
C LYS A 257 -14.11 13.19 -2.39
N GLU A 258 -14.64 13.74 -3.48
CA GLU A 258 -13.85 14.05 -4.68
C GLU A 258 -12.74 15.06 -4.39
N VAL A 259 -13.04 16.11 -3.62
CA VAL A 259 -12.05 17.09 -3.18
C VAL A 259 -10.96 16.45 -2.32
N GLY A 260 -11.35 15.63 -1.35
CA GLY A 260 -10.41 14.87 -0.53
C GLY A 260 -9.51 13.95 -1.37
N ASP A 261 -10.10 13.26 -2.34
CA ASP A 261 -9.37 12.37 -3.27
C ASP A 261 -8.36 13.13 -4.14
N TYR A 262 -8.73 14.33 -4.60
CA TYR A 262 -7.80 15.20 -5.31
C TYR A 262 -6.60 15.58 -4.44
N PHE A 263 -6.82 16.11 -3.23
CA PHE A 263 -5.72 16.49 -2.34
C PHE A 263 -4.85 15.29 -1.95
N ALA A 264 -5.47 14.13 -1.69
CA ALA A 264 -4.73 12.91 -1.39
C ALA A 264 -3.87 12.44 -2.58
N SER A 265 -4.41 12.46 -3.80
CA SER A 265 -3.70 12.04 -5.02
C SER A 265 -2.50 12.93 -5.35
N THR A 266 -2.56 14.21 -4.98
CA THR A 266 -1.48 15.19 -5.15
C THR A 266 -0.52 15.26 -3.95
N GLN A 267 -0.57 14.26 -3.05
CA GLN A 267 0.26 14.16 -1.84
C GLN A 267 0.03 15.29 -0.80
N GLN A 268 -1.05 16.02 -0.93
CA GLN A 268 -1.50 17.05 0.02
C GLN A 268 -2.41 16.38 1.08
N ILE A 269 -1.87 15.40 1.80
CA ILE A 269 -2.68 14.53 2.68
C ILE A 269 -3.31 15.30 3.84
N LYS A 270 -2.61 16.29 4.40
CA LYS A 270 -3.13 17.10 5.51
C LYS A 270 -4.36 17.89 5.09
N GLU A 271 -4.37 18.37 3.88
CA GLU A 271 -5.45 19.12 3.26
C GLU A 271 -6.65 18.22 2.94
N ALA A 272 -6.43 16.94 2.65
CA ALA A 272 -7.49 15.97 2.38
C ALA A 272 -8.29 15.58 3.63
N LEU A 273 -7.64 15.50 4.81
CA LEU A 273 -8.25 14.97 6.04
C LEU A 273 -9.55 15.67 6.46
N PRO A 274 -9.64 17.03 6.48
CA PRO A 274 -10.87 17.72 6.86
C PRO A 274 -12.07 17.34 5.98
N PHE A 275 -11.85 17.12 4.70
CA PHE A 275 -12.91 16.74 3.77
C PHE A 275 -13.40 15.31 4.02
N TYR A 276 -12.49 14.36 4.24
CA TYR A 276 -12.87 13.00 4.61
C TYR A 276 -13.60 12.94 5.95
N LEU A 277 -13.17 13.72 6.94
CA LEU A 277 -13.90 13.83 8.21
C LEU A 277 -15.33 14.34 7.99
N ARG A 278 -15.48 15.39 7.19
CA ARG A 278 -16.81 15.93 6.89
C ARG A 278 -17.69 14.93 6.13
N VAL A 279 -17.11 14.15 5.23
CA VAL A 279 -17.85 13.07 4.56
C VAL A 279 -18.39 12.06 5.58
N LEU A 280 -17.59 11.64 6.57
CA LEU A 280 -18.03 10.69 7.61
C LEU A 280 -19.06 11.31 8.58
N GLU A 281 -19.05 12.62 8.79
CA GLU A 281 -20.13 13.29 9.53
C GLU A 281 -21.47 13.23 8.77
N LEU A 282 -21.44 13.32 7.43
CA LEU A 282 -22.63 13.26 6.58
C LEU A 282 -23.05 11.82 6.26
N GLN A 283 -22.10 10.92 6.13
CA GLN A 283 -22.26 9.50 5.77
C GLN A 283 -21.36 8.64 6.67
N PRO A 284 -21.76 8.36 7.90
CA PRO A 284 -20.93 7.63 8.89
C PRO A 284 -20.49 6.24 8.41
N ASP A 285 -21.28 5.60 7.55
CA ASP A 285 -21.05 4.22 7.09
C ASP A 285 -20.19 4.12 5.81
N ASP A 286 -19.60 5.23 5.30
CA ASP A 286 -18.69 5.15 4.14
C ASP A 286 -17.35 4.51 4.55
N ALA A 287 -17.31 3.18 4.48
CA ALA A 287 -16.13 2.38 4.82
C ALA A 287 -14.89 2.77 3.96
N ASN A 288 -15.09 3.16 2.71
CA ASN A 288 -13.98 3.56 1.82
C ASN A 288 -13.33 4.87 2.30
N VAL A 289 -14.13 5.86 2.71
CA VAL A 289 -13.59 7.12 3.25
C VAL A 289 -12.93 6.89 4.61
N ARG A 290 -13.46 6.00 5.44
CA ARG A 290 -12.85 5.65 6.72
C ARG A 290 -11.47 5.03 6.54
N GLU A 291 -11.29 4.15 5.56
CA GLU A 291 -9.98 3.58 5.20
C GLU A 291 -8.99 4.65 4.70
N LYS A 292 -9.46 5.57 3.84
CA LYS A 292 -8.65 6.71 3.38
C LYS A 292 -8.23 7.61 4.53
N LEU A 293 -9.13 7.84 5.48
CA LEU A 293 -8.86 8.64 6.66
C LEU A 293 -7.83 7.97 7.57
N ALA A 294 -7.95 6.66 7.82
CA ALA A 294 -6.98 5.90 8.59
C ALA A 294 -5.57 6.00 7.96
N THR A 295 -5.49 5.77 6.64
CA THR A 295 -4.26 5.92 5.87
C THR A 295 -3.70 7.34 5.96
N GLY A 296 -4.56 8.34 5.84
CA GLY A 296 -4.17 9.74 5.95
C GLY A 296 -3.61 10.10 7.34
N PHE A 297 -4.17 9.56 8.42
CA PHE A 297 -3.63 9.73 9.77
C PHE A 297 -2.26 9.07 9.93
N VAL A 298 -2.05 7.88 9.34
CA VAL A 298 -0.73 7.23 9.31
C VAL A 298 0.29 8.13 8.61
N LEU A 299 -0.01 8.59 7.40
CA LEU A 299 0.89 9.40 6.58
C LEU A 299 1.21 10.78 7.20
N THR A 300 0.29 11.30 8.01
CA THR A 300 0.47 12.60 8.70
C THR A 300 0.98 12.46 10.14
N ASN A 301 1.38 11.24 10.53
CA ASN A 301 1.91 10.92 11.87
C ASN A 301 0.92 11.23 13.01
N GLN A 302 -0.38 11.09 12.75
CA GLN A 302 -1.45 11.22 13.75
C GLN A 302 -1.80 9.84 14.33
N ARG A 303 -0.81 9.19 14.97
CA ARG A 303 -0.85 7.79 15.39
C ARG A 303 -2.11 7.42 16.19
N ALA A 304 -2.44 8.18 17.23
CA ALA A 304 -3.59 7.86 18.10
C ALA A 304 -4.90 7.78 17.31
N ARG A 305 -5.13 8.74 16.41
CA ARG A 305 -6.32 8.75 15.54
C ARG A 305 -6.30 7.62 14.50
N ALA A 306 -5.10 7.29 13.99
CA ALA A 306 -4.94 6.17 13.07
C ALA A 306 -5.31 4.84 13.74
N VAL A 307 -4.79 4.60 14.95
CA VAL A 307 -5.10 3.38 15.73
C VAL A 307 -6.60 3.28 16.01
N GLU A 308 -7.22 4.34 16.57
CA GLU A 308 -8.65 4.39 16.86
C GLU A 308 -9.50 4.10 15.61
N THR A 309 -9.15 4.71 14.48
CA THR A 309 -9.89 4.51 13.22
C THR A 309 -9.72 3.09 12.69
N LEU A 310 -8.51 2.52 12.75
CA LEU A 310 -8.25 1.15 12.28
C LEU A 310 -8.93 0.10 13.18
N GLU A 311 -8.92 0.30 14.50
CA GLU A 311 -9.63 -0.58 15.43
C GLU A 311 -11.15 -0.56 15.18
N ALA A 312 -11.73 0.61 14.91
CA ALA A 312 -13.14 0.72 14.52
C ALA A 312 -13.45 -0.01 13.20
N ILE A 313 -12.57 0.14 12.18
CA ILE A 313 -12.70 -0.61 10.92
C ILE A 313 -12.67 -2.13 11.17
N ILE A 314 -11.73 -2.60 11.99
CA ILE A 314 -11.59 -4.03 12.31
C ILE A 314 -12.83 -4.58 13.07
N GLN A 315 -13.43 -3.79 13.95
CA GLN A 315 -14.65 -4.20 14.66
C GLN A 315 -15.85 -4.37 13.72
N GLU A 316 -16.00 -3.49 12.74
CA GLU A 316 -17.10 -3.54 11.77
C GLU A 316 -16.83 -4.51 10.62
N HIS A 317 -15.58 -4.60 10.19
CA HIS A 317 -15.10 -5.32 9.03
C HIS A 317 -13.89 -6.21 9.37
N PRO A 318 -14.07 -7.26 10.16
CA PRO A 318 -12.97 -8.13 10.60
C PRO A 318 -12.28 -8.90 9.45
N GLU A 319 -12.87 -8.92 8.25
CA GLU A 319 -12.29 -9.51 7.04
C GLU A 319 -11.28 -8.60 6.32
N LYS A 320 -11.13 -7.36 6.76
CA LYS A 320 -10.21 -6.37 6.14
C LYS A 320 -8.76 -6.57 6.59
N TYR A 321 -8.05 -7.48 5.97
CA TYR A 321 -6.66 -7.80 6.34
C TYR A 321 -5.72 -6.59 6.28
N GLN A 322 -5.95 -5.63 5.36
CA GLN A 322 -5.13 -4.41 5.22
C GLN A 322 -5.15 -3.55 6.49
N SER A 323 -6.28 -3.49 7.19
CA SER A 323 -6.41 -2.72 8.44
C SER A 323 -5.54 -3.31 9.54
N TYR A 324 -5.45 -4.64 9.62
CA TYR A 324 -4.54 -5.32 10.54
C TYR A 324 -3.08 -5.07 10.18
N GLU A 325 -2.72 -5.05 8.90
CA GLU A 325 -1.35 -4.75 8.47
C GLU A 325 -0.91 -3.33 8.82
N LEU A 326 -1.77 -2.34 8.58
CA LEU A 326 -1.50 -0.96 8.95
C LEU A 326 -1.38 -0.79 10.48
N LEU A 327 -2.26 -1.45 11.23
CA LEU A 327 -2.22 -1.42 12.70
C LEU A 327 -0.95 -2.11 13.21
N ALA A 328 -0.55 -3.24 12.61
CA ALA A 328 0.69 -3.93 12.93
C ALA A 328 1.91 -3.01 12.67
N GLN A 329 1.94 -2.34 11.53
CA GLN A 329 3.02 -1.41 11.21
C GLN A 329 3.11 -0.25 12.21
N LEU A 330 1.98 0.36 12.60
CA LEU A 330 1.96 1.41 13.61
C LEU A 330 2.53 0.92 14.95
N HIS A 331 2.20 -0.29 15.37
CA HIS A 331 2.74 -0.89 16.60
C HIS A 331 4.23 -1.20 16.48
N ASP A 332 4.72 -1.70 15.31
CA ASP A 332 6.16 -1.91 15.08
C ASP A 332 6.93 -0.59 15.12
N ASP A 333 6.46 0.46 14.44
CA ASP A 333 7.09 1.77 14.42
C ASP A 333 7.20 2.38 15.84
N GLU A 334 6.15 2.22 16.66
CA GLU A 334 6.17 2.65 18.06
C GLU A 334 7.15 1.84 18.89
N GLY A 335 7.13 0.52 18.75
CA GLY A 335 8.09 -0.35 19.43
C GLY A 335 9.52 0.07 19.13
N ARG A 336 9.85 0.34 17.86
CA ARG A 336 11.17 0.85 17.45
C ARG A 336 11.48 2.25 18.00
N ALA A 337 10.47 3.13 18.12
CA ALA A 337 10.64 4.44 18.75
C ALA A 337 10.92 4.32 20.25
N LEU A 338 10.21 3.43 20.94
CA LEU A 338 10.41 3.16 22.37
C LEU A 338 11.79 2.54 22.65
N VAL A 339 12.29 1.66 21.77
CA VAL A 339 13.68 1.14 21.86
C VAL A 339 14.68 2.28 21.79
N ARG A 340 14.51 3.21 20.83
CA ARG A 340 15.40 4.40 20.75
C ARG A 340 15.33 5.30 21.98
N ALA A 341 14.20 5.27 22.70
CA ALA A 341 14.00 5.97 23.97
C ALA A 341 14.44 5.16 25.20
N ASN A 342 15.10 4.01 25.02
CA ASN A 342 15.51 3.06 26.08
C ASN A 342 14.35 2.51 26.93
N GLN A 343 13.15 2.42 26.37
CA GLN A 343 11.94 1.89 27.03
C GLN A 343 11.64 0.46 26.56
N THR A 344 12.41 -0.51 27.05
CA THR A 344 12.40 -1.88 26.54
C THR A 344 11.07 -2.61 26.78
N ASP A 345 10.49 -2.52 27.99
CA ASP A 345 9.25 -3.24 28.32
C ASP A 345 8.03 -2.73 27.53
N PRO A 346 7.79 -1.40 27.45
CA PRO A 346 6.77 -0.87 26.56
C PRO A 346 7.00 -1.23 25.09
N ALA A 347 8.25 -1.19 24.61
CA ALA A 347 8.59 -1.59 23.26
C ALA A 347 8.19 -3.04 22.96
N ASN A 348 8.51 -3.96 23.86
CA ASN A 348 8.15 -5.37 23.72
C ASN A 348 6.63 -5.59 23.70
N ALA A 349 5.86 -4.80 24.44
CA ALA A 349 4.40 -4.84 24.38
C ALA A 349 3.87 -4.43 22.99
N GLU A 350 4.42 -3.36 22.43
CA GLU A 350 4.03 -2.90 21.10
C GLU A 350 4.44 -3.90 20.00
N PHE A 351 5.64 -4.49 20.06
CA PHE A 351 6.05 -5.54 19.12
C PHE A 351 5.15 -6.78 19.17
N LYS A 352 4.67 -7.16 20.36
CA LYS A 352 3.71 -8.28 20.49
C LYS A 352 2.38 -7.96 19.82
N LYS A 353 1.86 -6.73 19.98
CA LYS A 353 0.65 -6.30 19.28
C LYS A 353 0.85 -6.30 17.77
N ALA A 354 2.00 -5.82 17.30
CA ALA A 354 2.35 -5.85 15.88
C ALA A 354 2.33 -7.28 15.32
N ALA A 355 2.98 -8.22 16.03
CA ALA A 355 3.00 -9.63 15.62
C ALA A 355 1.59 -10.24 15.56
N GLN A 356 0.75 -9.99 16.57
CA GLN A 356 -0.64 -10.45 16.60
C GLN A 356 -1.44 -9.94 15.41
N ASN A 357 -1.30 -8.67 15.06
CA ASN A 357 -2.02 -8.08 13.94
C ASN A 357 -1.52 -8.64 12.59
N TYR A 358 -0.22 -8.84 12.40
CA TYR A 358 0.28 -9.52 11.19
C TYR A 358 -0.21 -10.96 11.09
N GLU A 359 -0.28 -11.70 12.20
CA GLU A 359 -0.83 -13.05 12.24
C GLU A 359 -2.33 -13.05 11.84
N GLN A 360 -3.12 -12.12 12.36
CA GLN A 360 -4.52 -11.97 11.98
C GLN A 360 -4.68 -11.63 10.49
N SER A 361 -3.85 -10.72 9.96
CA SER A 361 -3.83 -10.44 8.52
C SER A 361 -3.58 -11.69 7.68
N LEU A 362 -2.60 -12.52 8.07
CA LEU A 362 -2.26 -13.76 7.36
C LEU A 362 -3.34 -14.85 7.49
N LEU A 363 -4.10 -14.87 8.57
CA LEU A 363 -5.26 -15.77 8.71
C LEU A 363 -6.38 -15.41 7.72
N ILE A 364 -6.57 -14.12 7.46
CA ILE A 364 -7.60 -13.61 6.54
C ILE A 364 -7.11 -13.70 5.09
N ASN A 365 -5.92 -13.21 4.83
CA ASN A 365 -5.29 -13.23 3.50
C ASN A 365 -3.89 -13.86 3.57
N PRO A 366 -3.78 -15.17 3.41
CA PRO A 366 -2.48 -15.84 3.43
C PRO A 366 -1.65 -15.64 2.15
N ASN A 367 -2.17 -14.90 1.17
CA ASN A 367 -1.50 -14.66 -0.11
C ASN A 367 -0.86 -13.27 -0.17
N HIS A 368 -0.13 -12.88 0.89
CA HIS A 368 0.61 -11.63 0.96
C HIS A 368 2.04 -11.87 1.47
N ALA A 369 2.99 -12.05 0.54
CA ALA A 369 4.37 -12.40 0.82
C ALA A 369 5.06 -11.43 1.79
N GLY A 370 4.83 -10.11 1.61
CA GLY A 370 5.42 -9.07 2.45
C GLY A 370 5.08 -9.21 3.94
N THR A 371 3.88 -9.66 4.27
CA THR A 371 3.43 -9.81 5.67
C THR A 371 4.17 -10.95 6.38
N TYR A 372 4.42 -12.08 5.69
CA TYR A 372 5.26 -13.16 6.25
C TYR A 372 6.67 -12.67 6.59
N LEU A 373 7.30 -11.91 5.69
CA LEU A 373 8.66 -11.42 5.89
C LEU A 373 8.73 -10.38 7.02
N ARG A 374 7.75 -9.47 7.11
CA ARG A 374 7.67 -8.50 8.21
C ARG A 374 7.42 -9.17 9.55
N LEU A 375 6.51 -10.14 9.61
CA LEU A 375 6.27 -10.92 10.82
C LEU A 375 7.53 -11.69 11.24
N ALA A 376 8.22 -12.31 10.30
CA ALA A 376 9.45 -13.04 10.58
C ALA A 376 10.55 -12.11 11.11
N GLU A 377 10.77 -10.94 10.51
CA GLU A 377 11.71 -9.92 11.01
C GLU A 377 11.38 -9.52 12.46
N LEU A 378 10.11 -9.25 12.73
CA LEU A 378 9.64 -8.87 14.05
C LEU A 378 9.85 -9.97 15.10
N LEU A 379 9.61 -11.22 14.71
CA LEU A 379 9.84 -12.37 15.57
C LEU A 379 11.33 -12.62 15.81
N LEU A 380 12.19 -12.43 14.82
CA LEU A 380 13.63 -12.66 14.92
C LEU A 380 14.35 -11.59 15.74
N VAL A 381 14.12 -10.32 15.40
CA VAL A 381 14.97 -9.23 15.90
C VAL A 381 14.48 -8.72 17.27
N PRO A 382 13.32 -8.05 17.41
CA PRO A 382 12.93 -7.51 18.72
C PRO A 382 12.38 -8.58 19.67
N LEU A 383 11.60 -9.56 19.18
CA LEU A 383 10.92 -10.53 20.04
C LEU A 383 11.77 -11.76 20.39
N LYS A 384 12.86 -12.03 19.67
CA LYS A 384 13.75 -13.18 19.88
C LYS A 384 13.03 -14.53 19.89
N GLN A 385 12.03 -14.71 19.01
CA GLN A 385 11.19 -15.90 18.88
C GLN A 385 11.53 -16.67 17.59
N SER A 386 12.78 -17.10 17.47
CA SER A 386 13.32 -17.70 16.25
C SER A 386 12.55 -18.93 15.78
N GLU A 387 12.07 -19.80 16.69
CA GLU A 387 11.29 -20.98 16.29
C GLU A 387 9.93 -20.62 15.67
N ARG A 388 9.26 -19.57 16.17
CA ARG A 388 8.03 -19.08 15.55
C ARG A 388 8.33 -18.49 14.18
N ALA A 389 9.43 -17.75 14.05
CA ALA A 389 9.87 -17.20 12.76
C ALA A 389 10.12 -18.33 11.74
N VAL A 390 10.77 -19.43 12.14
CA VAL A 390 10.95 -20.63 11.31
C VAL A 390 9.60 -21.14 10.79
N SER A 391 8.59 -21.28 11.65
CA SER A 391 7.27 -21.77 11.26
C SER A 391 6.57 -20.85 10.25
N VAL A 392 6.63 -19.55 10.48
CA VAL A 392 6.06 -18.51 9.59
C VAL A 392 6.76 -18.54 8.23
N LEU A 393 8.09 -18.63 8.21
CA LEU A 393 8.87 -18.62 6.98
C LEU A 393 8.73 -19.91 6.16
N ILE A 394 8.57 -21.06 6.79
CA ILE A 394 8.24 -22.32 6.11
C ILE A 394 6.89 -22.20 5.38
N GLU A 395 5.87 -21.66 6.05
CA GLU A 395 4.56 -21.47 5.42
C GLU A 395 4.62 -20.45 4.28
N GLY A 396 5.34 -19.34 4.47
CA GLY A 396 5.60 -18.35 3.42
C GLY A 396 6.31 -18.97 2.20
N ARG A 397 7.39 -19.72 2.43
CA ARG A 397 8.14 -20.40 1.36
C ARG A 397 7.29 -21.41 0.60
N ARG A 398 6.43 -22.16 1.29
CA ARG A 398 5.50 -23.09 0.66
C ARG A 398 4.55 -22.41 -0.33
N ARG A 399 4.17 -21.18 -0.05
CA ARG A 399 3.28 -20.37 -0.91
C ARG A 399 4.01 -19.63 -2.01
N TYR A 400 5.25 -19.23 -1.74
CA TYR A 400 6.10 -18.44 -2.62
C TYR A 400 7.44 -19.15 -2.85
N PRO A 401 7.42 -20.31 -3.54
CA PRO A 401 8.63 -21.14 -3.72
C PRO A 401 9.69 -20.44 -4.59
N ASP A 402 9.30 -19.50 -5.43
CA ASP A 402 10.20 -18.78 -6.33
C ASP A 402 10.75 -17.47 -5.72
N ALA A 403 10.47 -17.19 -4.45
CA ALA A 403 10.94 -15.99 -3.77
C ALA A 403 12.12 -16.33 -2.85
N PRO A 404 13.37 -16.07 -3.28
CA PRO A 404 14.58 -16.46 -2.57
C PRO A 404 14.73 -15.79 -1.19
N GLU A 405 14.03 -14.69 -0.94
CA GLU A 405 14.02 -14.03 0.36
C GLU A 405 13.52 -14.94 1.47
N PHE A 406 12.56 -15.83 1.20
CA PHE A 406 12.08 -16.77 2.19
C PHE A 406 13.16 -17.78 2.61
N ALA A 407 13.95 -18.29 1.67
CA ALA A 407 15.07 -19.15 1.96
C ALA A 407 16.14 -18.42 2.79
N TYR A 408 16.44 -17.17 2.44
CA TYR A 408 17.41 -16.35 3.17
C TYR A 408 16.97 -16.07 4.62
N TYR A 409 15.76 -15.57 4.84
CA TYR A 409 15.28 -15.31 6.20
C TYR A 409 15.07 -16.59 7.02
N LEU A 410 14.68 -17.70 6.37
CA LEU A 410 14.57 -19.00 7.01
C LEU A 410 15.95 -19.51 7.47
N ALA A 411 16.99 -19.31 6.68
CA ALA A 411 18.36 -19.64 7.07
C ALA A 411 18.78 -18.87 8.35
N ILE A 412 18.51 -17.56 8.41
CA ILE A 412 18.76 -16.75 9.60
C ILE A 412 17.97 -17.30 10.81
N ALA A 413 16.67 -17.59 10.62
CA ALA A 413 15.82 -18.09 11.69
C ALA A 413 16.29 -19.46 12.22
N LEU A 414 16.73 -20.35 11.35
CA LEU A 414 17.29 -21.67 11.70
C LEU A 414 18.60 -21.51 12.46
N ARG A 415 19.51 -20.62 12.06
CA ARG A 415 20.73 -20.35 12.79
C ARG A 415 20.44 -19.85 14.20
N GLU A 416 19.58 -18.84 14.34
CA GLU A 416 19.15 -18.31 15.65
C GLU A 416 18.44 -19.38 16.52
N SER A 417 17.81 -20.38 15.89
CA SER A 417 17.23 -21.55 16.56
C SER A 417 18.25 -22.68 16.86
N LYS A 418 19.57 -22.39 16.73
CA LYS A 418 20.66 -23.36 16.93
C LYS A 418 20.64 -24.58 15.99
N LYS A 419 20.05 -24.42 14.80
CA LYS A 419 19.99 -25.43 13.73
C LYS A 419 20.94 -25.07 12.58
N ALA A 420 22.21 -24.86 12.90
CA ALA A 420 23.21 -24.32 11.98
C ALA A 420 23.37 -25.13 10.68
N LYS A 421 23.27 -26.47 10.74
CA LYS A 421 23.36 -27.31 9.53
C LYS A 421 22.20 -27.10 8.58
N ASP A 422 20.98 -26.96 9.10
CA ASP A 422 19.80 -26.69 8.30
C ASP A 422 19.86 -25.24 7.73
N ALA A 423 20.41 -24.31 8.52
CA ALA A 423 20.64 -22.93 8.08
C ALA A 423 21.58 -22.87 6.86
N VAL A 424 22.68 -23.65 6.87
CA VAL A 424 23.61 -23.73 5.73
C VAL A 424 22.90 -24.20 4.47
N ILE A 425 22.03 -25.21 4.55
CA ILE A 425 21.26 -25.71 3.41
C ILE A 425 20.36 -24.57 2.86
N MET A 426 19.66 -23.85 3.72
CA MET A 426 18.78 -22.77 3.29
C MET A 426 19.54 -21.59 2.70
N PHE A 427 20.74 -21.27 3.22
CA PHE A 427 21.61 -20.27 2.57
C PHE A 427 22.08 -20.69 1.19
N GLU A 428 22.39 -21.99 0.99
CA GLU A 428 22.75 -22.51 -0.33
C GLU A 428 21.58 -22.41 -1.33
N GLU A 429 20.39 -22.78 -0.88
CA GLU A 429 19.18 -22.64 -1.69
C GLU A 429 18.90 -21.17 -2.03
N ALA A 430 18.95 -20.27 -1.04
CA ALA A 430 18.79 -18.83 -1.27
C ALA A 430 19.79 -18.27 -2.28
N LEU A 431 21.07 -18.70 -2.19
CA LEU A 431 22.10 -18.27 -3.14
C LEU A 431 21.83 -18.76 -4.56
N ASN A 432 21.41 -20.02 -4.71
CA ASN A 432 21.13 -20.63 -6.01
C ASN A 432 19.88 -20.00 -6.67
N GLU A 433 18.82 -19.78 -5.89
CA GLU A 433 17.59 -19.14 -6.34
C GLU A 433 17.85 -17.67 -6.74
N ALA A 434 18.63 -16.95 -5.93
CA ALA A 434 18.97 -15.54 -6.15
C ALA A 434 19.81 -15.28 -7.40
N GLN A 435 20.66 -16.22 -7.82
CA GLN A 435 21.45 -16.09 -9.05
C GLN A 435 20.58 -15.99 -10.31
N ASN A 436 19.36 -16.50 -10.25
CA ASN A 436 18.39 -16.46 -11.34
C ASN A 436 17.43 -15.26 -11.27
N ALA A 437 17.42 -14.50 -10.17
CA ALA A 437 16.37 -13.53 -9.85
C ALA A 437 16.86 -12.08 -9.63
N GLU A 438 18.16 -11.76 -9.83
CA GLU A 438 18.77 -10.45 -9.50
C GLU A 438 18.40 -9.96 -8.08
N ALA A 439 18.49 -10.84 -7.10
CA ALA A 439 17.98 -10.55 -5.75
C ALA A 439 18.85 -9.53 -4.99
N ASP A 440 18.21 -8.49 -4.50
CA ASP A 440 18.82 -7.33 -3.82
C ASP A 440 19.54 -7.67 -2.50
N PHE A 441 19.32 -8.87 -1.94
CA PHE A 441 19.92 -9.28 -0.65
C PHE A 441 21.33 -9.88 -0.79
N LEU A 442 21.83 -10.22 -1.98
CA LEU A 442 23.19 -10.72 -2.22
C LEU A 442 24.25 -9.62 -1.99
N LYS A 443 24.31 -9.12 -0.77
CA LYS A 443 25.22 -8.09 -0.26
C LYS A 443 26.25 -8.71 0.67
N PRO A 444 27.31 -8.01 1.06
CA PRO A 444 28.31 -8.52 2.01
C PRO A 444 27.71 -9.18 3.23
N ARG A 445 26.65 -8.62 3.79
CA ARG A 445 25.95 -9.17 4.95
C ARG A 445 25.41 -10.59 4.73
N PHE A 446 24.89 -10.91 3.53
CA PHE A 446 24.45 -12.28 3.23
C PHE A 446 25.58 -13.29 3.44
N TYR A 447 26.78 -12.96 2.93
CA TYR A 447 27.95 -13.85 3.04
C TYR A 447 28.49 -13.93 4.47
N VAL A 448 28.37 -12.87 5.26
CA VAL A 448 28.69 -12.88 6.70
C VAL A 448 27.75 -13.80 7.46
N GLU A 449 26.45 -13.67 7.28
CA GLU A 449 25.45 -14.52 7.96
C GLU A 449 25.58 -15.99 7.54
N TYR A 450 25.83 -16.24 6.27
CA TYR A 450 26.08 -17.59 5.77
C TYR A 450 27.41 -18.16 6.30
N GLY A 451 28.47 -17.37 6.34
CA GLY A 451 29.77 -17.75 6.94
C GLY A 451 29.64 -18.09 8.41
N ALA A 452 28.90 -17.30 9.18
CA ALA A 452 28.61 -17.57 10.58
C ALA A 452 27.82 -18.88 10.77
N ALA A 453 26.81 -19.14 9.93
CA ALA A 453 26.10 -20.43 9.96
C ALA A 453 27.01 -21.61 9.61
N ALA A 454 27.90 -21.47 8.63
CA ALA A 454 28.88 -22.48 8.25
C ALA A 454 29.89 -22.74 9.39
N GLN A 455 30.37 -21.70 10.06
CA GLN A 455 31.24 -21.82 11.25
C GLN A 455 30.53 -22.58 12.37
N GLU A 456 29.31 -22.20 12.72
CA GLU A 456 28.49 -22.87 13.75
C GLU A 456 28.18 -24.34 13.40
N ALA A 457 28.09 -24.65 12.08
CA ALA A 457 27.92 -26.02 11.57
C ALA A 457 29.22 -26.84 11.54
N GLY A 458 30.38 -26.22 11.85
CA GLY A 458 31.70 -26.87 11.81
C GLY A 458 32.32 -26.94 10.40
N LEU A 459 31.78 -26.18 9.42
CA LEU A 459 32.25 -26.14 8.04
C LEU A 459 33.24 -24.97 7.87
N TYR A 460 34.38 -25.04 8.53
CA TYR A 460 35.31 -23.94 8.70
C TYR A 460 35.92 -23.41 7.40
N ASP A 461 36.29 -24.32 6.47
CA ASP A 461 36.84 -23.90 5.17
C ASP A 461 35.81 -23.09 4.37
N LYS A 462 34.55 -23.52 4.37
CA LYS A 462 33.44 -22.83 3.74
C LYS A 462 33.17 -21.47 4.40
N ALA A 463 33.22 -21.42 5.74
CA ALA A 463 33.06 -20.19 6.49
C ALA A 463 34.14 -19.16 6.09
N ALA A 464 35.42 -19.59 6.02
CA ALA A 464 36.52 -18.74 5.60
C ALA A 464 36.33 -18.21 4.17
N GLU A 465 35.93 -19.06 3.21
CA GLU A 465 35.61 -18.66 1.83
C GLU A 465 34.52 -17.56 1.80
N LEU A 466 33.44 -17.75 2.57
CA LEU A 466 32.32 -16.82 2.63
C LEU A 466 32.70 -15.46 3.27
N PHE A 467 33.49 -15.48 4.35
CA PHE A 467 34.01 -14.26 4.96
C PHE A 467 34.95 -13.52 4.01
N HIS A 468 35.85 -14.22 3.31
CA HIS A 468 36.69 -13.61 2.28
C HIS A 468 35.87 -12.98 1.15
N LYS A 469 34.77 -13.62 0.75
CA LYS A 469 33.87 -13.07 -0.26
C LYS A 469 33.18 -11.79 0.23
N ALA A 470 32.71 -11.75 1.48
CA ALA A 470 32.14 -10.57 2.09
C ALA A 470 33.15 -9.41 2.13
N ILE A 471 34.39 -9.71 2.54
CA ILE A 471 35.51 -8.75 2.58
C ILE A 471 35.81 -8.19 1.20
N ALA A 472 35.88 -9.05 0.17
CA ALA A 472 36.19 -8.64 -1.19
C ALA A 472 35.10 -7.72 -1.81
N MET A 473 33.85 -7.90 -1.41
CA MET A 473 32.72 -7.07 -1.88
C MET A 473 32.72 -5.66 -1.31
N ASP A 474 33.11 -5.49 -0.05
CA ASP A 474 33.15 -4.18 0.63
C ASP A 474 34.30 -4.12 1.66
N PRO A 475 35.54 -3.94 1.21
CA PRO A 475 36.70 -3.95 2.09
C PRO A 475 36.69 -2.80 3.13
N ALA A 476 36.04 -1.69 2.79
CA ALA A 476 36.01 -0.50 3.65
C ALA A 476 35.10 -0.68 4.89
N ASN A 477 34.11 -1.56 4.80
CA ASN A 477 33.15 -1.86 5.86
C ASN A 477 33.25 -3.31 6.36
N ALA A 478 34.40 -3.99 6.12
CA ALA A 478 34.59 -5.41 6.38
C ALA A 478 35.09 -5.72 7.81
N ALA A 479 34.93 -4.84 8.79
CA ALA A 479 35.41 -5.07 10.15
C ALA A 479 34.86 -6.37 10.75
N GLU A 480 33.55 -6.57 10.62
CA GLU A 480 32.86 -7.76 11.16
C GLU A 480 33.35 -9.08 10.53
N PRO A 481 33.39 -9.28 9.20
CA PRO A 481 33.90 -10.54 8.62
C PRO A 481 35.39 -10.77 8.88
N TYR A 482 36.22 -9.73 9.01
CA TYR A 482 37.60 -9.89 9.48
C TYR A 482 37.64 -10.44 10.90
N ASN A 483 36.80 -9.93 11.79
CA ASN A 483 36.73 -10.42 13.16
C ASN A 483 36.25 -11.88 13.23
N TYR A 484 35.19 -12.23 12.50
CA TYR A 484 34.72 -13.63 12.45
C TYR A 484 35.83 -14.58 11.98
N LEU A 485 36.55 -14.22 10.92
CA LEU A 485 37.62 -15.03 10.37
C LEU A 485 38.75 -15.25 11.40
N GLY A 486 39.24 -14.19 12.01
CA GLY A 486 40.32 -14.25 12.98
C GLY A 486 39.90 -14.97 14.27
N TYR A 487 38.74 -14.71 14.81
CA TYR A 487 38.21 -15.40 15.99
C TYR A 487 38.01 -16.93 15.73
N MET A 488 37.43 -17.27 14.57
CA MET A 488 37.26 -18.68 14.15
C MET A 488 38.59 -19.46 14.14
N TRP A 489 39.63 -18.88 13.55
CA TRP A 489 40.95 -19.52 13.52
C TRP A 489 41.59 -19.62 14.91
N ALA A 490 41.43 -18.62 15.76
CA ALA A 490 41.90 -18.68 17.14
C ALA A 490 41.19 -19.77 17.96
N GLU A 491 39.89 -19.93 17.81
CA GLU A 491 39.13 -21.00 18.44
C GLU A 491 39.67 -22.39 18.05
N GLN A 492 40.01 -22.58 16.79
CA GLN A 492 40.57 -23.83 16.28
C GLN A 492 42.06 -23.97 16.59
N ASN A 493 42.70 -23.00 17.19
CA ASN A 493 44.14 -22.95 17.41
C ASN A 493 44.94 -23.19 16.11
N SER A 494 44.46 -22.63 14.99
CA SER A 494 45.02 -22.75 13.65
C SER A 494 45.21 -21.40 13.04
N HIS A 495 46.12 -21.26 12.06
CA HIS A 495 46.31 -20.00 11.30
C HIS A 495 46.47 -18.75 12.21
N LEU A 496 47.18 -18.88 13.36
CA LEU A 496 47.21 -17.85 14.38
C LEU A 496 47.83 -16.51 13.91
N ASP A 497 48.76 -16.54 12.97
CA ASP A 497 49.37 -15.35 12.41
C ASP A 497 48.37 -14.61 11.47
N GLU A 498 47.67 -15.39 10.63
CA GLU A 498 46.60 -14.85 9.78
C GLU A 498 45.39 -14.36 10.61
N ALA A 499 45.11 -15.06 11.73
CA ALA A 499 44.09 -14.62 12.70
C ALA A 499 44.43 -13.25 13.31
N GLU A 500 45.69 -13.09 13.74
CA GLU A 500 46.18 -11.80 14.28
C GLU A 500 46.05 -10.69 13.22
N ASP A 501 46.44 -10.97 11.98
CA ASP A 501 46.34 -9.98 10.90
C ASP A 501 44.89 -9.63 10.55
N ALA A 502 43.99 -10.60 10.56
CA ALA A 502 42.57 -10.37 10.32
C ALA A 502 41.97 -9.46 11.44
N ILE A 503 42.22 -9.79 12.72
CA ILE A 503 41.69 -8.95 13.81
C ILE A 503 42.35 -7.55 13.80
N LYS A 504 43.64 -7.40 13.47
CA LYS A 504 44.26 -6.10 13.27
C LYS A 504 43.51 -5.29 12.20
N ARG A 505 43.09 -5.91 11.11
CA ARG A 505 42.29 -5.24 10.06
C ARG A 505 40.91 -4.81 10.61
N ALA A 506 40.24 -5.66 11.38
CA ALA A 506 39.00 -5.30 12.05
C ALA A 506 39.18 -4.06 12.95
N LEU A 507 40.23 -4.05 13.81
CA LEU A 507 40.56 -2.95 14.70
C LEU A 507 41.07 -1.68 13.98
N GLN A 508 41.63 -1.80 12.77
CA GLN A 508 41.93 -0.63 11.95
C GLN A 508 40.67 0.08 11.46
N LEU A 509 39.61 -0.67 11.22
CA LEU A 509 38.31 -0.14 10.76
C LEU A 509 37.45 0.37 11.95
N ASP A 510 37.55 -0.30 13.12
CA ASP A 510 36.85 0.09 14.35
C ASP A 510 37.72 -0.15 15.59
N PRO A 511 38.57 0.83 15.94
CA PRO A 511 39.66 0.67 16.94
C PRO A 511 39.22 0.44 18.38
N GLU A 512 38.04 0.89 18.74
CA GLU A 512 37.51 0.82 20.12
C GLU A 512 36.42 -0.24 20.28
N ASN A 513 36.27 -1.13 19.33
CA ASN A 513 35.26 -2.18 19.41
C ASN A 513 35.68 -3.24 20.45
N GLY A 514 34.92 -3.32 21.55
CA GLY A 514 35.23 -4.22 22.65
C GLY A 514 35.24 -5.70 22.24
N ALA A 515 34.37 -6.12 21.30
CA ALA A 515 34.36 -7.50 20.81
C ALA A 515 35.60 -7.82 19.96
N TYR A 516 36.11 -6.86 19.17
CA TYR A 516 37.33 -7.07 18.38
C TYR A 516 38.57 -7.07 19.26
N LEU A 517 38.57 -6.27 20.33
CA LEU A 517 39.64 -6.30 21.35
C LEU A 517 39.67 -7.62 22.12
N ASP A 518 38.51 -8.21 22.44
CA ASP A 518 38.42 -9.56 23.05
C ASP A 518 38.95 -10.61 22.07
N SER A 519 38.53 -10.56 20.79
CA SER A 519 39.02 -11.49 19.77
C SER A 519 40.55 -11.39 19.60
N MET A 520 41.13 -10.17 19.64
CA MET A 520 42.59 -9.97 19.62
C MET A 520 43.23 -10.64 20.84
N ALA A 521 42.69 -10.40 21.99
CA ALA A 521 43.20 -11.02 23.22
C ALA A 521 43.14 -12.54 23.19
N TRP A 522 42.07 -13.11 22.56
CA TRP A 522 41.99 -14.56 22.41
C TRP A 522 43.02 -15.12 21.44
N VAL A 523 43.32 -14.43 20.33
CA VAL A 523 44.46 -14.77 19.43
C VAL A 523 45.79 -14.73 20.21
N GLU A 524 46.06 -13.67 20.96
CA GLU A 524 47.27 -13.50 21.77
C GLU A 524 47.39 -14.57 22.87
N TYR A 525 46.28 -14.94 23.50
CA TYR A 525 46.24 -16.04 24.45
C TYR A 525 46.65 -17.38 23.80
N ARG A 526 46.13 -17.66 22.58
CA ARG A 526 46.49 -18.88 21.83
C ARG A 526 47.96 -18.88 21.40
N GLN A 527 48.52 -17.73 21.12
CA GLN A 527 49.93 -17.55 20.82
C GLN A 527 50.84 -17.56 22.06
N GLY A 528 50.29 -17.60 23.30
CA GLY A 528 51.05 -17.52 24.54
C GLY A 528 51.47 -16.14 24.98
N LYS A 529 50.98 -15.08 24.33
CA LYS A 529 51.24 -13.66 24.61
C LYS A 529 50.32 -13.12 25.72
N TYR A 530 50.36 -13.73 26.93
CA TYR A 530 49.36 -13.55 27.98
C TYR A 530 49.28 -12.11 28.54
N ASP A 531 50.41 -11.39 28.62
CA ASP A 531 50.39 -9.98 29.11
C ASP A 531 49.69 -9.07 28.11
N GLN A 532 49.89 -9.26 26.80
CA GLN A 532 49.18 -8.51 25.75
C GLN A 532 47.69 -8.83 25.75
N ALA A 533 47.36 -10.10 25.87
CA ALA A 533 45.95 -10.55 25.98
C ALA A 533 45.24 -9.91 27.18
N LEU A 534 45.93 -9.80 28.34
CA LEU A 534 45.38 -9.12 29.52
C LEU A 534 45.11 -7.63 29.28
N GLU A 535 45.98 -6.95 28.57
CA GLU A 535 45.82 -5.54 28.23
C GLU A 535 44.63 -5.32 27.31
N ASN A 536 44.52 -6.13 26.24
CA ASN A 536 43.41 -6.04 25.32
C ASN A 536 42.06 -6.42 25.94
N LEU A 537 42.00 -7.41 26.85
CA LEU A 537 40.80 -7.74 27.60
C LEU A 537 40.32 -6.64 28.53
N LYS A 538 41.22 -5.92 29.19
CA LYS A 538 40.85 -4.75 29.99
C LYS A 538 40.24 -3.65 29.12
N ARG A 539 40.87 -3.35 28.00
CA ARG A 539 40.31 -2.42 27.02
C ARG A 539 38.99 -2.86 26.46
N ALA A 540 38.82 -4.19 26.20
CA ALA A 540 37.56 -4.76 25.75
C ALA A 540 36.43 -4.48 26.75
N ILE A 541 36.66 -4.72 28.04
CA ILE A 541 35.67 -4.49 29.10
C ILE A 541 35.29 -3.01 29.21
N GLU A 542 36.24 -2.11 29.06
CA GLU A 542 35.98 -0.67 29.08
C GLU A 542 35.15 -0.17 27.90
N ASN A 543 35.24 -0.84 26.74
CA ASN A 543 34.59 -0.47 25.49
C ASN A 543 33.34 -1.28 25.14
N LEU A 544 32.99 -2.30 25.92
CA LEU A 544 31.75 -3.03 25.71
C LEU A 544 30.53 -2.21 26.15
N PRO A 545 29.44 -2.17 25.38
CA PRO A 545 28.22 -1.46 25.75
C PRO A 545 27.50 -2.08 26.96
N ARG A 546 27.81 -3.34 27.25
CA ARG A 546 27.33 -4.11 28.40
C ARG A 546 28.34 -5.22 28.72
N GLU A 547 28.37 -5.64 29.97
CA GLU A 547 29.21 -6.77 30.38
C GLU A 547 28.87 -8.06 29.61
N ASP A 548 29.90 -8.81 29.19
CA ASP A 548 29.79 -10.05 28.44
C ASP A 548 30.44 -11.21 29.16
N ALA A 549 29.75 -12.35 29.27
CA ALA A 549 30.21 -13.53 29.97
C ALA A 549 31.47 -14.12 29.35
N VAL A 550 31.57 -14.14 28.01
CA VAL A 550 32.71 -14.69 27.27
C VAL A 550 33.98 -13.90 27.56
N VAL A 551 33.90 -12.58 27.56
CA VAL A 551 35.05 -11.71 27.85
C VAL A 551 35.58 -11.92 29.25
N PHE A 552 34.71 -12.08 30.25
CA PHE A 552 35.13 -12.41 31.62
C PHE A 552 35.66 -13.87 31.75
N GLU A 553 35.17 -14.81 30.95
CA GLU A 553 35.74 -16.14 30.88
C GLU A 553 37.17 -16.13 30.32
N HIS A 554 37.39 -15.43 29.19
CA HIS A 554 38.71 -15.24 28.58
C HIS A 554 39.66 -14.52 29.56
N LEU A 555 39.20 -13.49 30.27
CA LEU A 555 39.99 -12.81 31.29
C LEU A 555 40.43 -13.75 32.40
N GLY A 556 39.55 -14.62 32.85
CA GLY A 556 39.89 -15.64 33.86
C GLY A 556 40.92 -16.64 33.34
N ASP A 557 40.83 -17.07 32.09
CA ASP A 557 41.77 -17.99 31.45
C ASP A 557 43.17 -17.36 31.32
N VAL A 558 43.23 -16.07 30.92
CA VAL A 558 44.49 -15.31 30.87
C VAL A 558 45.09 -15.15 32.26
N TYR A 559 44.31 -14.77 33.28
CA TYR A 559 44.81 -14.68 34.65
C TYR A 559 45.35 -16.02 35.18
N LEU A 560 44.70 -17.13 34.85
CA LEU A 560 45.21 -18.42 35.24
C LEU A 560 46.59 -18.72 34.62
N LYS A 561 46.78 -18.41 33.32
CA LYS A 561 48.07 -18.58 32.65
C LYS A 561 49.17 -17.69 33.23
N LEU A 562 48.82 -16.54 33.75
CA LEU A 562 49.70 -15.64 34.46
C LEU A 562 49.92 -16.00 35.95
N ASN A 563 49.45 -17.19 36.39
CA ASN A 563 49.46 -17.65 37.77
C ASN A 563 48.74 -16.74 38.79
N ARG A 564 47.78 -15.92 38.31
CA ARG A 564 46.98 -14.98 39.13
C ARG A 564 45.64 -15.65 39.50
N VAL A 565 45.73 -16.74 40.29
CA VAL A 565 44.61 -17.67 40.55
C VAL A 565 43.39 -17.00 41.18
N SER A 566 43.60 -16.07 42.13
CA SER A 566 42.47 -15.34 42.76
C SER A 566 41.67 -14.51 41.75
N GLN A 567 42.38 -13.77 40.87
CA GLN A 567 41.77 -12.94 39.83
C GLN A 567 41.07 -13.83 38.74
N ALA A 568 41.64 -15.02 38.45
CA ALA A 568 41.02 -15.95 37.55
C ALA A 568 39.67 -16.45 38.09
N LEU A 569 39.63 -16.84 39.38
CA LEU A 569 38.37 -17.31 40.01
C LEU A 569 37.33 -16.20 40.10
N GLU A 570 37.73 -14.95 40.38
CA GLU A 570 36.83 -13.80 40.40
C GLU A 570 36.23 -13.51 39.01
N SER A 571 37.05 -13.51 37.94
CA SER A 571 36.62 -13.30 36.59
C SER A 571 35.65 -14.38 36.11
N TRP A 572 35.96 -15.66 36.35
CA TRP A 572 35.07 -16.77 36.03
C TRP A 572 33.77 -16.74 36.84
N GLN A 573 33.80 -16.32 38.11
CA GLN A 573 32.60 -16.17 38.92
C GLN A 573 31.71 -15.05 38.37
N LYS A 574 32.28 -13.95 37.87
CA LYS A 574 31.57 -12.87 37.18
C LYS A 574 30.95 -13.40 35.88
N ALA A 575 31.71 -14.13 35.05
CA ALA A 575 31.21 -14.76 33.83
C ALA A 575 30.01 -15.68 34.13
N LYS A 576 30.12 -16.53 35.20
CA LYS A 576 29.04 -17.41 35.61
C LYS A 576 27.78 -16.67 36.09
N THR A 577 27.95 -15.51 36.69
CA THR A 577 26.81 -14.67 37.10
C THR A 577 26.08 -14.12 35.88
N LEU A 578 26.82 -13.78 34.82
CA LEU A 578 26.28 -13.26 33.55
C LEU A 578 25.64 -14.40 32.72
N ASP A 579 26.25 -15.61 32.72
CA ASP A 579 25.69 -16.81 32.09
C ASP A 579 25.64 -17.98 33.07
N PRO A 580 24.55 -18.13 33.85
CA PRO A 580 24.39 -19.25 34.78
C PRO A 580 24.28 -20.63 34.11
N SER A 581 23.98 -20.68 32.83
CA SER A 581 23.74 -21.90 32.06
C SER A 581 25.03 -22.62 31.64
N ASN A 582 26.17 -21.93 31.62
CA ASN A 582 27.46 -22.47 31.22
C ASN A 582 27.98 -23.48 32.24
N LYS A 583 27.80 -24.79 31.94
CA LYS A 583 28.21 -25.91 32.80
C LYS A 583 29.72 -26.10 32.81
N ASP A 584 30.38 -25.86 31.69
CA ASP A 584 31.83 -26.06 31.55
C ASP A 584 32.61 -25.06 32.41
N LEU A 585 32.14 -23.82 32.44
CA LEU A 585 32.67 -22.78 33.31
C LEU A 585 32.48 -23.13 34.80
N ALA A 586 31.32 -23.68 35.15
CA ALA A 586 31.09 -24.12 36.52
C ALA A 586 32.07 -25.23 36.92
N ALA A 587 32.32 -26.22 36.05
CA ALA A 587 33.29 -27.29 36.28
C ALA A 587 34.74 -26.75 36.38
N LYS A 588 35.08 -25.75 35.52
CA LYS A 588 36.38 -25.06 35.54
C LYS A 588 36.65 -24.37 36.89
N ILE A 589 35.65 -23.66 37.43
CA ILE A 589 35.73 -22.99 38.75
C ILE A 589 35.94 -24.00 39.88
N GLU A 590 35.12 -25.05 39.95
CA GLU A 590 35.20 -26.03 41.02
C GLU A 590 36.49 -26.86 40.97
N GLY A 591 36.94 -27.21 39.76
CA GLY A 591 38.23 -27.86 39.56
C GLY A 591 39.40 -27.03 40.07
N GLN A 592 39.41 -25.71 39.85
CA GLN A 592 40.48 -24.83 40.30
C GLN A 592 40.43 -24.59 41.82
N LYS A 593 39.24 -24.43 42.43
CA LYS A 593 39.06 -24.32 43.87
C LYS A 593 39.63 -25.55 44.60
N THR A 594 39.35 -26.75 44.06
CA THR A 594 39.83 -28.02 44.60
C THR A 594 41.36 -28.09 44.53
N ARG A 595 41.98 -27.61 43.46
CA ARG A 595 43.46 -27.53 43.35
C ARG A 595 44.06 -26.61 44.40
N VAL A 596 43.50 -25.39 44.57
CA VAL A 596 43.96 -24.44 45.58
C VAL A 596 43.84 -24.99 46.99
N SER A 597 42.76 -25.70 47.34
CA SER A 597 42.57 -26.30 48.64
C SER A 597 43.55 -27.45 48.93
N LYS A 598 43.98 -28.20 47.90
CA LYS A 598 44.99 -29.25 48.02
C LYS A 598 46.42 -28.74 48.15
N THR A 599 46.73 -27.60 47.57
CA THR A 599 48.07 -26.97 47.63
C THR A 599 48.29 -26.17 48.91
N ASN A 600 47.24 -25.80 49.65
CA ASN A 600 47.28 -25.13 50.94
C ASN A 600 46.62 -25.97 52.04
N PRO A 601 47.19 -27.09 52.47
CA PRO A 601 46.59 -27.97 53.49
C PRO A 601 46.71 -27.46 54.95
N THR A 602 47.30 -26.27 55.20
CA THR A 602 47.46 -25.70 56.51
C THR A 602 46.45 -24.64 56.86
N GLY A 603 45.20 -25.03 57.08
CA GLY A 603 44.30 -24.41 58.02
C GLY A 603 44.66 -24.80 59.43
N ALA A 604 45.76 -24.32 59.99
CA ALA A 604 45.97 -24.37 61.42
C ALA A 604 44.86 -23.53 62.07
N LYS A 605 43.97 -24.22 62.83
CA LYS A 605 43.13 -23.59 63.84
C LYS A 605 44.04 -22.98 64.93
N PRO A 606 43.64 -21.80 65.47
CA PRO A 606 44.33 -21.27 66.65
C PRO A 606 44.19 -22.15 67.88
#